data_111a47f0bde3d51a3041eb6b643d416c
#
_entry.id   111a47f0bde3d51a3041eb6b643d416c
#
_cell.length_a   1.000
_cell.length_b   1.000
_cell.length_c   1.000
_cell.angle_alpha   90.00
_cell.angle_beta   90.00
_cell.angle_gamma   90.00
#
_symmetry.space_group_name_H-M   'P 1'
#
loop_
_entity.id
_entity.type
_entity.pdbx_description
1 polymer ?
#
loop_
_entity_poly.entity_id
_entity_poly.type
_entity_poly.pdbx_seq_one_letter_code
_entity_poly.pdbx_strand_id
1 'polypeptide(L)'
;MDNTKTALVTGANKGIGFAVALGLGAAGFTVAVGARDHARRAEAVERLRAADVDAFGISLDVTSEQSVAAAAVSIEQTTGRLDVLVNNAGISGRVDGDAQDPTTLDLDVVRDVLDTNVFGVVRVTNALLPLLLRAPSPRIVNVSSNMGSLTLQTGPVMAAYAPSKSMLNSITVQYARRLADTQIIVNTCCPGYVATDFTGFAAPRTPEQGAAVAIRLATLPDDGPRGGFFDDDGVVPW
;
A
#
# COMPACT_ATOMS: atom_id res chain seq x y z
N MET A 1 4.98 -10.12 27.42
CA MET A 1 4.25 -9.61 26.26
C MET A 1 5.04 -10.02 25.05
N ASP A 2 4.42 -10.74 24.16
CA ASP A 2 5.06 -11.17 22.90
C ASP A 2 5.48 -9.90 22.13
N ASN A 3 6.75 -9.80 21.79
CA ASN A 3 7.32 -8.60 21.15
C ASN A 3 7.22 -8.68 19.62
N THR A 4 6.33 -9.52 19.10
CA THR A 4 6.16 -9.71 17.68
C THR A 4 5.62 -8.44 17.03
N LYS A 5 6.27 -7.97 15.98
CA LYS A 5 5.88 -6.79 15.21
C LYS A 5 4.67 -7.12 14.33
N THR A 6 3.74 -6.20 14.19
CA THR A 6 2.55 -6.36 13.36
C THR A 6 2.60 -5.46 12.13
N ALA A 7 2.30 -6.04 10.97
CA ALA A 7 2.17 -5.33 9.71
C ALA A 7 0.75 -5.45 9.14
N LEU A 8 0.13 -4.35 8.74
CA LEU A 8 -1.08 -4.34 7.92
C LEU A 8 -0.72 -4.05 6.47
N VAL A 9 -1.21 -4.88 5.56
CA VAL A 9 -1.11 -4.64 4.12
C VAL A 9 -2.52 -4.50 3.54
N THR A 10 -2.85 -3.36 2.95
CA THR A 10 -4.14 -3.15 2.29
C THR A 10 -4.14 -3.78 0.90
N GLY A 11 -5.26 -4.41 0.50
CA GLY A 11 -5.33 -5.15 -0.77
C GLY A 11 -4.41 -6.38 -0.82
N ALA A 12 -4.16 -7.03 0.32
CA ALA A 12 -3.21 -8.13 0.46
C ALA A 12 -3.75 -9.51 0.04
N ASN A 13 -4.94 -9.57 -0.55
CA ASN A 13 -5.56 -10.83 -0.96
C ASN A 13 -5.01 -11.41 -2.28
N LYS A 14 -4.18 -10.67 -3.03
CA LYS A 14 -3.56 -11.10 -4.30
C LYS A 14 -2.42 -10.18 -4.73
N GLY A 15 -1.71 -10.58 -5.80
CA GLY A 15 -0.73 -9.75 -6.50
C GLY A 15 0.38 -9.23 -5.58
N ILE A 16 0.78 -7.97 -5.79
CA ILE A 16 1.86 -7.31 -5.03
C ILE A 16 1.55 -7.30 -3.53
N GLY A 17 0.31 -6.99 -3.13
CA GLY A 17 -0.07 -6.94 -1.72
C GLY A 17 0.10 -8.27 -1.00
N PHE A 18 -0.23 -9.40 -1.66
CA PHE A 18 0.01 -10.74 -1.13
C PHE A 18 1.50 -11.04 -1.02
N ALA A 19 2.29 -10.69 -2.05
CA ALA A 19 3.74 -10.89 -2.03
C ALA A 19 4.44 -10.05 -0.95
N VAL A 20 3.96 -8.80 -0.70
CA VAL A 20 4.43 -7.97 0.43
C VAL A 20 4.08 -8.63 1.75
N ALA A 21 2.85 -9.13 1.91
CA ALA A 21 2.42 -9.84 3.11
C ALA A 21 3.30 -11.07 3.39
N LEU A 22 3.59 -11.87 2.37
CA LEU A 22 4.46 -13.04 2.46
C LEU A 22 5.89 -12.64 2.88
N GLY A 23 6.46 -11.62 2.24
CA GLY A 23 7.82 -11.15 2.54
C GLY A 23 7.96 -10.53 3.93
N LEU A 24 6.96 -9.80 4.42
CA LEU A 24 6.94 -9.28 5.78
C LEU A 24 6.79 -10.42 6.81
N GLY A 25 5.96 -11.43 6.52
CA GLY A 25 5.87 -12.63 7.34
C GLY A 25 7.21 -13.36 7.45
N ALA A 26 7.91 -13.56 6.33
CA ALA A 26 9.25 -14.13 6.30
C ALA A 26 10.30 -13.29 7.08
N ALA A 27 10.04 -11.97 7.21
CA ALA A 27 10.85 -11.06 8.05
C ALA A 27 10.43 -11.07 9.54
N GLY A 28 9.51 -11.98 9.95
CA GLY A 28 9.10 -12.17 11.35
C GLY A 28 7.97 -11.28 11.84
N PHE A 29 7.18 -10.68 10.93
CA PHE A 29 5.99 -9.93 11.30
C PHE A 29 4.76 -10.84 11.37
N THR A 30 3.89 -10.62 12.36
CA THR A 30 2.49 -11.04 12.25
C THR A 30 1.79 -10.14 11.22
N VAL A 31 1.12 -10.74 10.24
CA VAL A 31 0.58 -10.01 9.09
C VAL A 31 -0.95 -9.93 9.14
N ALA A 32 -1.46 -8.71 9.19
CA ALA A 32 -2.87 -8.40 9.00
C ALA A 32 -3.18 -8.24 7.50
N VAL A 33 -3.96 -9.18 6.95
CA VAL A 33 -4.38 -9.19 5.54
C VAL A 33 -5.62 -8.32 5.39
N GLY A 34 -5.44 -7.06 4.94
CA GLY A 34 -6.53 -6.12 4.70
C GLY A 34 -7.17 -6.33 3.33
N ALA A 35 -8.43 -6.77 3.27
CA ALA A 35 -9.19 -6.89 2.03
C ALA A 35 -10.71 -6.86 2.27
N ARG A 36 -11.47 -6.35 1.29
CA ARG A 36 -12.94 -6.24 1.39
C ARG A 36 -13.66 -7.57 1.17
N ASP A 37 -13.19 -8.37 0.20
CA ASP A 37 -13.78 -9.68 -0.12
C ASP A 37 -13.42 -10.71 0.94
N HIS A 38 -14.42 -11.27 1.60
CA HIS A 38 -14.24 -12.23 2.69
C HIS A 38 -13.56 -13.53 2.23
N ALA A 39 -14.02 -14.11 1.12
CA ALA A 39 -13.53 -15.40 0.65
C ALA A 39 -12.07 -15.32 0.20
N ARG A 40 -11.74 -14.31 -0.61
CA ARG A 40 -10.37 -14.06 -1.07
C ARG A 40 -9.42 -13.70 0.07
N ARG A 41 -9.92 -12.98 1.08
CA ARG A 41 -9.14 -12.66 2.29
C ARG A 41 -8.84 -13.91 3.10
N ALA A 42 -9.84 -14.78 3.32
CA ALA A 42 -9.66 -16.04 4.03
C ALA A 42 -8.67 -16.96 3.29
N GLU A 43 -8.81 -17.13 1.98
CA GLU A 43 -7.87 -17.88 1.15
C GLU A 43 -6.43 -17.34 1.27
N ALA A 44 -6.25 -16.02 1.22
CA ALA A 44 -4.93 -15.41 1.35
C ALA A 44 -4.31 -15.69 2.73
N VAL A 45 -5.09 -15.62 3.80
CA VAL A 45 -4.62 -15.96 5.15
C VAL A 45 -4.19 -17.42 5.23
N GLU A 46 -4.98 -18.35 4.70
CA GLU A 46 -4.62 -19.77 4.67
C GLU A 46 -3.33 -20.04 3.88
N ARG A 47 -3.16 -19.38 2.73
CA ARG A 47 -1.94 -19.48 1.94
C ARG A 47 -0.71 -18.95 2.67
N LEU A 48 -0.84 -17.84 3.40
CA LEU A 48 0.23 -17.29 4.23
C LEU A 48 0.60 -18.25 5.36
N ARG A 49 -0.39 -18.79 6.07
CA ARG A 49 -0.18 -19.77 7.14
C ARG A 49 0.46 -21.07 6.64
N ALA A 50 0.08 -21.53 5.44
CA ALA A 50 0.71 -22.67 4.79
C ALA A 50 2.18 -22.43 4.41
N ALA A 51 2.61 -21.14 4.37
CA ALA A 51 3.99 -20.72 4.18
C ALA A 51 4.67 -20.31 5.52
N ASP A 52 4.17 -20.81 6.66
CA ASP A 52 4.68 -20.55 8.01
C ASP A 52 4.64 -19.06 8.43
N VAL A 53 3.76 -18.27 7.84
CA VAL A 53 3.54 -16.87 8.22
C VAL A 53 2.39 -16.78 9.22
N ASP A 54 2.64 -16.15 10.38
CA ASP A 54 1.57 -15.77 11.29
C ASP A 54 0.72 -14.66 10.67
N ALA A 55 -0.53 -14.97 10.32
CA ALA A 55 -1.41 -14.07 9.59
C ALA A 55 -2.87 -14.15 10.05
N PHE A 56 -3.56 -13.02 9.99
CA PHE A 56 -4.99 -12.91 10.24
C PHE A 56 -5.67 -11.95 9.27
N GLY A 57 -6.97 -12.12 9.08
CA GLY A 57 -7.74 -11.34 8.12
C GLY A 57 -8.39 -10.12 8.76
N ILE A 58 -8.30 -8.97 8.10
CA ILE A 58 -9.00 -7.73 8.45
C ILE A 58 -9.98 -7.36 7.33
N SER A 59 -11.26 -7.23 7.66
CA SER A 59 -12.25 -6.69 6.72
C SER A 59 -11.96 -5.22 6.49
N LEU A 60 -11.52 -4.86 5.27
CA LEU A 60 -11.08 -3.50 4.99
C LEU A 60 -11.46 -3.09 3.57
N ASP A 61 -12.43 -2.20 3.48
CA ASP A 61 -12.70 -1.40 2.30
C ASP A 61 -12.16 0.02 2.55
N VAL A 62 -11.13 0.40 1.82
CA VAL A 62 -10.44 1.69 2.01
C VAL A 62 -11.30 2.89 1.60
N THR A 63 -12.38 2.66 0.83
CA THR A 63 -13.33 3.70 0.40
C THR A 63 -14.44 3.95 1.44
N SER A 64 -14.57 3.08 2.48
CA SER A 64 -15.59 3.18 3.51
C SER A 64 -15.00 3.61 4.85
N GLU A 65 -15.39 4.78 5.34
CA GLU A 65 -14.98 5.27 6.68
C GLU A 65 -15.37 4.31 7.79
N GLN A 66 -16.57 3.72 7.70
CA GLN A 66 -17.05 2.75 8.68
C GLN A 66 -16.18 1.47 8.68
N SER A 67 -15.82 0.96 7.49
CA SER A 67 -14.96 -0.22 7.36
C SER A 67 -13.57 0.05 7.91
N VAL A 68 -13.01 1.22 7.62
CA VAL A 68 -11.69 1.62 8.09
C VAL A 68 -11.67 1.78 9.62
N ALA A 69 -12.69 2.42 10.19
CA ALA A 69 -12.81 2.55 11.65
C ALA A 69 -12.92 1.17 12.35
N ALA A 70 -13.75 0.27 11.80
CA ALA A 70 -13.89 -1.09 12.33
C ALA A 70 -12.58 -1.89 12.22
N ALA A 71 -11.82 -1.71 11.12
CA ALA A 71 -10.51 -2.34 10.95
C ALA A 71 -9.50 -1.86 12.00
N ALA A 72 -9.47 -0.56 12.31
CA ALA A 72 -8.61 0.00 13.34
C ALA A 72 -8.90 -0.59 14.71
N VAL A 73 -10.19 -0.69 15.09
CA VAL A 73 -10.62 -1.33 16.34
C VAL A 73 -10.22 -2.80 16.38
N SER A 74 -10.40 -3.54 15.28
CA SER A 74 -10.04 -4.95 15.20
C SER A 74 -8.53 -5.18 15.38
N ILE A 75 -7.69 -4.34 14.75
CA ILE A 75 -6.24 -4.39 14.93
C ILE A 75 -5.86 -4.05 16.37
N GLU A 76 -6.45 -3.01 16.94
CA GLU A 76 -6.20 -2.63 18.34
C GLU A 76 -6.49 -3.77 19.31
N GLN A 77 -7.63 -4.44 19.14
CA GLN A 77 -8.03 -5.57 19.98
C GLN A 77 -7.14 -6.80 19.82
N THR A 78 -6.60 -7.01 18.60
CA THR A 78 -5.79 -8.20 18.29
C THR A 78 -4.34 -8.03 18.71
N THR A 79 -3.76 -6.85 18.47
CA THR A 79 -2.31 -6.64 18.60
C THR A 79 -1.91 -5.44 19.48
N GLY A 80 -2.83 -4.55 19.79
CA GLY A 80 -2.62 -3.36 20.63
C GLY A 80 -1.82 -2.24 19.99
N ARG A 81 -1.03 -2.53 18.93
CA ARG A 81 -0.20 -1.59 18.18
C ARG A 81 -0.06 -2.02 16.72
N LEU A 82 0.44 -1.13 15.89
CA LEU A 82 0.79 -1.41 14.50
C LEU A 82 2.21 -0.92 14.22
N ASP A 83 3.10 -1.82 13.78
CA ASP A 83 4.50 -1.47 13.50
C ASP A 83 4.70 -1.07 12.03
N VAL A 84 3.93 -1.65 11.10
CA VAL A 84 4.02 -1.36 9.66
C VAL A 84 2.64 -1.21 9.05
N LEU A 85 2.45 -0.14 8.28
CA LEU A 85 1.31 0.05 7.37
C LEU A 85 1.81 0.10 5.93
N VAL A 86 1.35 -0.85 5.10
CA VAL A 86 1.56 -0.80 3.64
C VAL A 86 0.24 -0.48 2.95
N ASN A 87 0.10 0.75 2.46
CA ASN A 87 -1.01 1.18 1.64
C ASN A 87 -0.79 0.71 0.20
N ASN A 88 -1.26 -0.50 -0.12
CA ASN A 88 -1.10 -1.13 -1.42
C ASN A 88 -2.41 -1.17 -2.23
N ALA A 89 -3.58 -1.14 -1.58
CA ALA A 89 -4.86 -1.14 -2.28
C ALA A 89 -4.93 -0.02 -3.32
N GLY A 90 -5.30 -0.36 -4.55
CA GLY A 90 -5.40 0.61 -5.64
C GLY A 90 -6.11 0.03 -6.86
N ILE A 91 -6.64 0.93 -7.69
CA ILE A 91 -7.30 0.63 -8.96
C ILE A 91 -6.72 1.49 -10.08
N SER A 92 -6.80 1.01 -11.32
CA SER A 92 -6.35 1.75 -12.50
C SER A 92 -7.44 2.65 -13.10
N GLY A 93 -8.71 2.41 -12.78
CA GLY A 93 -9.82 3.06 -13.45
C GLY A 93 -9.97 2.62 -14.91
N ARG A 94 -9.57 1.38 -15.25
CA ARG A 94 -9.77 0.85 -16.60
C ARG A 94 -11.25 0.82 -16.94
N VAL A 95 -11.59 1.51 -18.02
CA VAL A 95 -12.85 1.34 -18.77
C VAL A 95 -12.50 0.43 -19.94
N ASP A 96 -13.41 -0.45 -20.34
CA ASP A 96 -13.17 -1.44 -21.39
C ASP A 96 -12.49 -0.81 -22.62
N GLY A 97 -11.27 -1.23 -22.88
CA GLY A 97 -10.58 -1.08 -24.16
C GLY A 97 -9.73 0.15 -24.38
N ASP A 98 -9.84 1.25 -23.62
CA ASP A 98 -9.16 2.50 -23.98
C ASP A 98 -8.19 3.05 -22.94
N ALA A 99 -7.15 3.69 -23.46
CA ALA A 99 -6.31 4.61 -22.71
C ALA A 99 -7.21 5.70 -22.08
N GLN A 100 -6.92 6.08 -20.85
CA GLN A 100 -7.63 7.17 -20.17
C GLN A 100 -7.24 8.50 -20.81
N ASP A 101 -7.92 8.85 -21.91
CA ASP A 101 -7.70 10.10 -22.63
C ASP A 101 -8.26 11.28 -21.81
N PRO A 102 -7.47 12.28 -21.46
CA PRO A 102 -7.92 13.42 -20.67
C PRO A 102 -8.99 14.28 -21.36
N THR A 103 -9.11 14.17 -22.71
CA THR A 103 -10.09 14.97 -23.47
C THR A 103 -11.48 14.36 -23.48
N THR A 104 -11.61 13.08 -23.13
CA THR A 104 -12.89 12.32 -23.14
C THR A 104 -13.14 11.56 -21.85
N LEU A 105 -12.30 11.73 -20.84
CA LEU A 105 -12.32 10.99 -19.58
C LEU A 105 -13.62 11.24 -18.80
N ASP A 106 -14.26 10.15 -18.39
CA ASP A 106 -15.38 10.19 -17.44
C ASP A 106 -14.87 10.60 -16.04
N LEU A 107 -15.45 11.68 -15.50
CA LEU A 107 -15.06 12.18 -14.18
C LEU A 107 -15.46 11.24 -13.03
N ASP A 108 -16.42 10.34 -13.21
CA ASP A 108 -16.75 9.35 -12.18
C ASP A 108 -15.63 8.31 -12.07
N VAL A 109 -15.00 7.93 -13.18
CA VAL A 109 -13.78 7.11 -13.15
C VAL A 109 -12.65 7.79 -12.38
N VAL A 110 -12.47 9.11 -12.58
CA VAL A 110 -11.45 9.88 -11.84
C VAL A 110 -11.77 9.88 -10.34
N ARG A 111 -13.03 10.09 -9.96
CA ARG A 111 -13.47 10.11 -8.56
C ARG A 111 -13.22 8.76 -7.89
N ASP A 112 -13.58 7.66 -8.54
CA ASP A 112 -13.38 6.31 -8.01
C ASP A 112 -11.90 5.98 -7.81
N VAL A 113 -11.05 6.38 -8.78
CA VAL A 113 -9.60 6.19 -8.69
C VAL A 113 -9.01 7.03 -7.55
N LEU A 114 -9.40 8.30 -7.43
CA LEU A 114 -8.94 9.15 -6.35
C LEU A 114 -9.45 8.66 -4.99
N ASP A 115 -10.70 8.21 -4.91
CA ASP A 115 -11.29 7.72 -3.66
C ASP A 115 -10.55 6.49 -3.14
N THR A 116 -10.15 5.57 -4.02
CA THR A 116 -9.37 4.39 -3.65
C THR A 116 -7.90 4.71 -3.42
N ASN A 117 -7.22 5.33 -4.41
CA ASN A 117 -5.75 5.43 -4.45
C ASN A 117 -5.20 6.54 -3.57
N VAL A 118 -6.02 7.52 -3.19
CA VAL A 118 -5.60 8.72 -2.46
C VAL A 118 -6.39 8.87 -1.17
N PHE A 119 -7.71 9.06 -1.25
CA PHE A 119 -8.52 9.29 -0.05
C PHE A 119 -8.57 8.05 0.84
N GLY A 120 -8.58 6.85 0.25
CA GLY A 120 -8.46 5.58 0.96
C GLY A 120 -7.16 5.48 1.77
N VAL A 121 -6.03 5.91 1.19
CA VAL A 121 -4.74 5.96 1.90
C VAL A 121 -4.79 6.93 3.07
N VAL A 122 -5.40 8.11 2.88
CA VAL A 122 -5.56 9.11 3.95
C VAL A 122 -6.46 8.56 5.07
N ARG A 123 -7.62 7.97 4.73
CA ARG A 123 -8.54 7.38 5.73
C ARG A 123 -7.85 6.31 6.56
N VAL A 124 -7.20 5.35 5.90
CA VAL A 124 -6.52 4.23 6.57
C VAL A 124 -5.37 4.73 7.44
N THR A 125 -4.52 5.61 6.90
CA THR A 125 -3.39 6.16 7.64
C THR A 125 -3.85 6.92 8.89
N ASN A 126 -4.85 7.79 8.76
CA ASN A 126 -5.34 8.58 9.89
C ASN A 126 -6.00 7.71 10.97
N ALA A 127 -6.79 6.70 10.59
CA ALA A 127 -7.45 5.80 11.54
C ALA A 127 -6.44 4.93 12.30
N LEU A 128 -5.33 4.55 11.67
CA LEU A 128 -4.30 3.70 12.26
C LEU A 128 -3.15 4.48 12.90
N LEU A 129 -3.09 5.79 12.72
CA LEU A 129 -2.03 6.63 13.27
C LEU A 129 -1.86 6.48 14.80
N PRO A 130 -2.94 6.38 15.61
CA PRO A 130 -2.80 6.15 17.05
C PRO A 130 -2.09 4.83 17.39
N LEU A 131 -2.29 3.77 16.58
CA LEU A 131 -1.66 2.46 16.77
C LEU A 131 -0.19 2.47 16.31
N LEU A 132 0.10 3.19 15.22
CA LEU A 132 1.47 3.39 14.72
C LEU A 132 2.31 4.18 15.75
N LEU A 133 1.72 5.20 16.40
CA LEU A 133 2.42 5.99 17.42
C LEU A 133 2.76 5.18 18.70
N ARG A 134 2.16 4.02 18.92
CA ARG A 134 2.51 3.12 20.03
C ARG A 134 3.70 2.21 19.70
N ALA A 135 4.06 2.08 18.44
CA ALA A 135 5.18 1.25 18.02
C ALA A 135 6.52 1.98 18.24
N PRO A 136 7.59 1.27 18.61
CA PRO A 136 8.90 1.90 18.83
C PRO A 136 9.58 2.32 17.53
N SER A 137 9.26 1.68 16.41
CA SER A 137 9.93 1.87 15.12
C SER A 137 8.94 1.70 13.95
N PRO A 138 7.94 2.61 13.82
CA PRO A 138 6.84 2.41 12.88
C PRO A 138 7.19 2.87 11.47
N ARG A 139 6.64 2.16 10.45
CA ARG A 139 6.84 2.45 9.02
C ARG A 139 5.51 2.58 8.31
N ILE A 140 5.40 3.57 7.43
CA ILE A 140 4.30 3.71 6.48
C ILE A 140 4.88 3.66 5.07
N VAL A 141 4.42 2.72 4.25
CA VAL A 141 4.82 2.59 2.86
C VAL A 141 3.60 2.77 1.97
N ASN A 142 3.64 3.75 1.09
CA ASN A 142 2.59 3.98 0.10
C ASN A 142 3.04 3.42 -1.26
N VAL A 143 2.27 2.47 -1.81
CA VAL A 143 2.57 1.88 -3.11
C VAL A 143 2.08 2.81 -4.22
N SER A 144 3.02 3.50 -4.85
CA SER A 144 2.81 4.42 -5.96
C SER A 144 3.20 3.78 -7.30
N SER A 145 3.64 4.58 -8.23
CA SER A 145 4.08 4.19 -9.58
C SER A 145 5.02 5.27 -10.12
N ASN A 146 5.95 4.91 -11.00
CA ASN A 146 6.73 5.89 -11.78
C ASN A 146 5.83 6.81 -12.63
N MET A 147 4.61 6.36 -12.98
CA MET A 147 3.60 7.22 -13.60
C MET A 147 3.13 8.37 -12.71
N GLY A 148 3.38 8.31 -11.40
CA GLY A 148 3.16 9.41 -10.46
C GLY A 148 4.29 10.45 -10.43
N SER A 149 5.43 10.17 -11.07
CA SER A 149 6.53 11.12 -11.24
C SER A 149 6.22 12.07 -12.40
N LEU A 150 6.22 13.37 -12.15
CA LEU A 150 6.07 14.37 -13.22
C LEU A 150 7.31 14.47 -14.10
N THR A 151 8.46 13.98 -13.62
CA THR A 151 9.71 13.92 -14.36
C THR A 151 9.78 12.73 -15.31
N LEU A 152 9.20 11.56 -14.92
CA LEU A 152 9.36 10.29 -15.65
C LEU A 152 8.13 9.90 -16.50
N GLN A 153 7.20 10.79 -16.74
CA GLN A 153 5.96 10.49 -17.49
C GLN A 153 6.24 10.15 -18.97
N THR A 154 6.68 8.92 -19.21
CA THR A 154 6.96 8.38 -20.54
C THR A 154 6.05 7.21 -20.94
N GLY A 155 5.17 6.78 -20.06
CA GLY A 155 4.24 5.67 -20.27
C GLY A 155 2.99 6.06 -21.08
N PRO A 156 2.02 5.14 -21.20
CA PRO A 156 0.74 5.43 -21.84
C PRO A 156 -0.02 6.52 -21.08
N VAL A 157 -0.88 7.24 -21.79
CA VAL A 157 -1.78 8.22 -21.18
C VAL A 157 -2.78 7.49 -20.27
N MET A 158 -2.79 7.85 -18.98
CA MET A 158 -3.69 7.29 -17.96
C MET A 158 -4.19 8.42 -17.05
N ALA A 159 -5.12 9.22 -17.57
CA ALA A 159 -5.50 10.51 -16.98
C ALA A 159 -6.26 10.43 -15.64
N ALA A 160 -6.76 9.26 -15.23
CA ALA A 160 -7.25 9.05 -13.88
C ALA A 160 -6.15 8.49 -12.96
N TYR A 161 -5.40 7.49 -13.44
CA TYR A 161 -4.42 6.76 -12.63
C TYR A 161 -3.17 7.57 -12.33
N ALA A 162 -2.48 8.10 -13.37
CA ALA A 162 -1.21 8.80 -13.20
C ALA A 162 -1.35 10.02 -12.24
N PRO A 163 -2.34 10.91 -12.40
CA PRO A 163 -2.56 11.99 -11.43
C PRO A 163 -2.86 11.50 -10.01
N SER A 164 -3.55 10.37 -9.85
CA SER A 164 -3.77 9.80 -8.51
C SER A 164 -2.47 9.42 -7.81
N LYS A 165 -1.50 8.90 -8.57
CA LYS A 165 -0.18 8.54 -8.03
C LYS A 165 0.70 9.76 -7.77
N SER A 166 0.61 10.82 -8.60
CA SER A 166 1.25 12.11 -8.30
C SER A 166 0.69 12.75 -7.02
N MET A 167 -0.64 12.70 -6.83
CA MET A 167 -1.27 13.20 -5.61
C MET A 167 -0.87 12.36 -4.39
N LEU A 168 -0.79 11.03 -4.51
CA LEU A 168 -0.31 10.14 -3.46
C LEU A 168 1.14 10.46 -3.06
N ASN A 169 2.01 10.73 -4.04
CA ASN A 169 3.39 11.15 -3.80
C ASN A 169 3.44 12.44 -3.00
N SER A 170 2.66 13.46 -3.41
CA SER A 170 2.56 14.73 -2.69
C SER A 170 2.07 14.55 -1.25
N ILE A 171 1.02 13.75 -1.03
CA ILE A 171 0.47 13.46 0.31
C ILE A 171 1.51 12.71 1.16
N THR A 172 2.28 11.80 0.60
CA THR A 172 3.37 11.11 1.31
C THR A 172 4.37 12.09 1.89
N VAL A 173 4.77 13.09 1.11
CA VAL A 173 5.67 14.16 1.59
C VAL A 173 5.03 14.94 2.74
N GLN A 174 3.72 15.25 2.66
CA GLN A 174 3.04 15.98 3.73
C GLN A 174 2.98 15.16 5.04
N TYR A 175 2.70 13.86 4.97
CA TYR A 175 2.78 12.98 6.13
C TYR A 175 4.20 12.90 6.71
N ALA A 176 5.22 12.71 5.86
CA ALA A 176 6.61 12.65 6.29
C ALA A 176 7.04 13.94 7.03
N ARG A 177 6.63 15.12 6.51
CA ARG A 177 6.90 16.42 7.14
C ARG A 177 6.13 16.59 8.45
N ARG A 178 4.84 16.22 8.47
CA ARG A 178 4.01 16.37 9.68
C ARG A 178 4.46 15.46 10.82
N LEU A 179 5.00 14.28 10.49
CA LEU A 179 5.43 13.27 11.43
C LEU A 179 6.95 13.28 11.69
N ALA A 180 7.66 14.34 11.27
CA ALA A 180 9.12 14.44 11.36
C ALA A 180 9.65 14.32 12.79
N ASP A 181 8.90 14.83 13.78
CA ASP A 181 9.26 14.79 15.20
C ASP A 181 8.82 13.47 15.89
N THR A 182 8.40 12.46 15.12
CA THR A 182 8.04 11.14 15.62
C THR A 182 9.01 10.06 15.12
N GLN A 183 8.86 8.82 15.61
CA GLN A 183 9.63 7.68 15.10
C GLN A 183 9.06 7.13 13.77
N ILE A 184 7.91 7.64 13.29
CA ILE A 184 7.27 7.13 12.07
C ILE A 184 8.08 7.56 10.85
N ILE A 185 8.55 6.57 10.06
CA ILE A 185 9.14 6.81 8.73
C ILE A 185 8.07 6.58 7.68
N VAL A 186 7.85 7.57 6.83
CA VAL A 186 6.87 7.52 5.73
C VAL A 186 7.61 7.64 4.41
N ASN A 187 7.42 6.67 3.52
CA ASN A 187 7.98 6.69 2.17
C ASN A 187 6.97 6.16 1.15
N THR A 188 7.25 6.40 -0.13
CA THR A 188 6.51 5.81 -1.24
C THR A 188 7.41 4.97 -2.13
N CYS A 189 6.85 3.97 -2.81
CA CYS A 189 7.58 3.10 -3.70
C CYS A 189 6.90 2.91 -5.06
N CYS A 190 7.72 2.61 -6.08
CA CYS A 190 7.29 2.11 -7.37
C CYS A 190 7.64 0.63 -7.50
N PRO A 191 6.66 -0.28 -7.61
CA PRO A 191 6.91 -1.72 -7.78
C PRO A 191 7.39 -2.09 -9.20
N GLY A 192 7.40 -1.13 -10.13
CA GLY A 192 7.60 -1.39 -11.54
C GLY A 192 6.35 -1.96 -12.23
N TYR A 193 6.53 -2.49 -13.45
CA TYR A 193 5.44 -3.11 -14.22
C TYR A 193 5.36 -4.59 -13.89
N VAL A 194 4.33 -4.98 -13.13
CA VAL A 194 4.20 -6.29 -12.45
C VAL A 194 3.03 -7.08 -13.00
N ALA A 195 3.22 -8.38 -13.26
CA ALA A 195 2.22 -9.32 -13.75
C ALA A 195 1.17 -9.63 -12.67
N THR A 196 0.07 -8.90 -12.71
CA THR A 196 -1.08 -9.04 -11.82
C THR A 196 -2.37 -8.81 -12.59
N ASP A 197 -3.53 -9.03 -11.98
CA ASP A 197 -4.84 -8.65 -12.59
C ASP A 197 -4.86 -7.16 -13.01
N PHE A 198 -4.16 -6.31 -12.28
CA PHE A 198 -4.08 -4.87 -12.60
C PHE A 198 -3.48 -4.59 -13.99
N THR A 199 -2.53 -5.43 -14.43
CA THR A 199 -1.85 -5.32 -15.72
C THR A 199 -2.33 -6.36 -16.74
N GLY A 200 -3.36 -7.15 -16.40
CA GLY A 200 -3.81 -8.29 -17.21
C GLY A 200 -2.73 -9.35 -17.38
N PHE A 201 -1.84 -9.47 -16.40
CA PHE A 201 -0.69 -10.40 -16.40
C PHE A 201 0.31 -10.21 -17.57
N ALA A 202 0.23 -9.09 -18.30
CA ALA A 202 1.07 -8.82 -19.47
C ALA A 202 2.43 -8.18 -19.14
N ALA A 203 2.79 -8.11 -17.86
CA ALA A 203 4.02 -7.47 -17.40
C ALA A 203 5.17 -8.48 -17.19
N PRO A 204 6.45 -8.05 -17.30
CA PRO A 204 7.59 -8.97 -17.18
C PRO A 204 7.99 -9.31 -15.74
N ARG A 205 7.60 -8.47 -14.76
CA ARG A 205 8.00 -8.66 -13.36
C ARG A 205 6.99 -9.54 -12.63
N THR A 206 7.48 -10.41 -11.74
CA THR A 206 6.60 -11.19 -10.83
C THR A 206 6.09 -10.32 -9.67
N PRO A 207 5.00 -10.73 -8.98
CA PRO A 207 4.55 -10.05 -7.77
C PRO A 207 5.62 -9.94 -6.68
N GLU A 208 6.48 -10.96 -6.53
CA GLU A 208 7.58 -11.00 -5.56
C GLU A 208 8.65 -9.95 -5.89
N GLN A 209 9.00 -9.82 -7.16
CA GLN A 209 9.92 -8.78 -7.62
C GLN A 209 9.33 -7.37 -7.38
N GLY A 210 8.02 -7.18 -7.63
CA GLY A 210 7.36 -5.91 -7.36
C GLY A 210 7.20 -5.59 -5.88
N ALA A 211 7.17 -6.60 -5.00
CA ALA A 211 7.06 -6.43 -3.57
C ALA A 211 8.38 -6.00 -2.89
N ALA A 212 9.51 -6.30 -3.50
CA ALA A 212 10.84 -6.15 -2.89
C ALA A 212 11.09 -4.74 -2.32
N VAL A 213 10.79 -3.70 -3.10
CA VAL A 213 10.99 -2.31 -2.66
C VAL A 213 10.06 -1.94 -1.49
N ALA A 214 8.81 -2.40 -1.48
CA ALA A 214 7.89 -2.14 -0.38
C ALA A 214 8.34 -2.82 0.92
N ILE A 215 8.83 -4.07 0.83
CA ILE A 215 9.37 -4.82 1.97
C ILE A 215 10.61 -4.11 2.51
N ARG A 216 11.54 -3.70 1.64
CA ARG A 216 12.74 -2.94 2.02
C ARG A 216 12.39 -1.67 2.78
N LEU A 217 11.41 -0.88 2.30
CA LEU A 217 10.99 0.36 2.96
C LEU A 217 10.25 0.09 4.28
N ALA A 218 9.49 -1.00 4.38
CA ALA A 218 8.80 -1.42 5.59
C ALA A 218 9.73 -1.92 6.70
N THR A 219 10.96 -2.31 6.34
CA THR A 219 11.98 -2.84 7.27
C THR A 219 13.19 -1.93 7.44
N LEU A 220 13.09 -0.67 7.02
CA LEU A 220 14.17 0.32 7.18
C LEU A 220 14.61 0.48 8.65
N PRO A 221 15.89 0.71 8.91
CA PRO A 221 16.37 1.12 10.22
C PRO A 221 15.85 2.52 10.60
N ASP A 222 16.00 2.92 11.86
CA ASP A 222 15.41 4.18 12.38
C ASP A 222 16.07 5.45 11.81
N ASP A 223 17.28 5.34 11.31
CA ASP A 223 18.00 6.39 10.59
C ASP A 223 17.76 6.37 9.06
N GLY A 224 16.84 5.53 8.59
CA GLY A 224 16.50 5.41 7.19
C GLY A 224 15.88 6.68 6.59
N PRO A 225 15.82 6.76 5.25
CA PRO A 225 15.26 7.90 4.53
C PRO A 225 13.79 8.12 4.87
N ARG A 226 13.37 9.40 4.85
CA ARG A 226 11.98 9.84 5.12
C ARG A 226 11.47 10.72 3.98
N GLY A 227 10.22 10.53 3.59
CA GLY A 227 9.56 11.36 2.59
C GLY A 227 10.12 11.20 1.19
N GLY A 228 10.76 10.06 0.89
CA GLY A 228 11.33 9.76 -0.42
C GLY A 228 10.44 8.88 -1.28
N PHE A 229 10.76 8.84 -2.57
CA PHE A 229 10.18 7.96 -3.57
C PHE A 229 11.26 7.01 -4.09
N PHE A 230 10.99 5.71 -4.05
CA PHE A 230 11.99 4.67 -4.31
C PHE A 230 11.46 3.58 -5.23
N ASP A 231 12.35 3.00 -6.01
CA ASP A 231 12.18 1.72 -6.69
C ASP A 231 13.34 0.76 -6.33
N ASP A 232 13.54 -0.28 -7.12
CA ASP A 232 14.63 -1.24 -6.88
C ASP A 232 16.01 -0.62 -7.13
N ASP A 233 16.09 0.36 -8.04
CA ASP A 233 17.35 1.01 -8.44
C ASP A 233 17.74 2.18 -7.52
N GLY A 234 16.82 2.60 -6.64
CA GLY A 234 17.09 3.65 -5.66
C GLY A 234 16.05 4.74 -5.60
N VAL A 235 16.49 6.00 -5.66
CA VAL A 235 15.60 7.18 -5.57
C VAL A 235 14.98 7.47 -6.93
N VAL A 236 13.65 7.55 -6.94
CA VAL A 236 12.87 8.00 -8.11
C VAL A 236 12.63 9.51 -8.01
N PRO A 237 12.84 10.31 -9.06
CA PRO A 237 12.48 11.72 -9.04
C PRO A 237 10.95 11.89 -8.98
N TRP A 238 10.52 12.98 -8.32
CA TRP A 238 9.10 13.35 -8.18
C TRP A 238 8.42 13.73 -9.49
#